data_f7c3132c79163255acea53297c0ecfec
#
_entry.id   f7c3132c79163255acea53297c0ecfec
#
_cell.length_a   1.000
_cell.length_b   1.000
_cell.length_c   1.000
_cell.angle_alpha   90.00
_cell.angle_beta   90.00
_cell.angle_gamma   90.00
#
_symmetry.space_group_name_H-M   'P 1'
#
loop_
_entity.id
_entity.type
_entity.pdbx_description
1 polymer ?
#
loop_
_entity_poly.entity_id
_entity_poly.type
_entity_poly.pdbx_seq_one_letter_code
_entity_poly.pdbx_strand_id
1 'polypeptide(L)'
;MGRLEVARETVRLFLETVKRMDLQGMFNDWAIFHERYIDSDIAWHKISQGQINTKYQQAGCDMLALIKWMSKHRALAEHDQALLLQRVFLEQYELSVKGLERRKHEGAGVVKNPHDPEVKWSTKDPTHKTGWEGYKAQIAESVPQGDACGRPKGQPTTGFLTEVTTTEATASDYAGREVVEERQEEHGIGAADEL
;
A
#
# COMPACT_ATOMS: atom_id res chain seq x y z
N MET A 1 -4.50 7.96 -0.86
CA MET A 1 -5.82 7.84 -1.54
C MET A 1 -6.97 7.89 -0.51
N GLY A 2 -8.11 8.49 -0.87
CA GLY A 2 -9.33 8.43 -0.05
C GLY A 2 -9.99 7.04 -0.11
N ARG A 3 -10.85 6.70 0.87
CA ARG A 3 -11.49 5.36 0.93
C ARG A 3 -12.26 4.96 -0.33
N LEU A 4 -13.03 5.89 -0.91
CA LEU A 4 -13.76 5.63 -2.16
C LEU A 4 -12.79 5.38 -3.33
N GLU A 5 -11.69 6.12 -3.36
CA GLU A 5 -10.64 5.94 -4.36
C GLU A 5 -10.02 4.54 -4.27
N VAL A 6 -9.61 4.12 -3.04
CA VAL A 6 -9.08 2.78 -2.79
C VAL A 6 -10.09 1.71 -3.21
N ALA A 7 -11.36 1.83 -2.80
CA ALA A 7 -12.39 0.85 -3.16
C ALA A 7 -12.61 0.77 -4.68
N ARG A 8 -12.72 1.91 -5.36
CA ARG A 8 -12.90 1.95 -6.82
C ARG A 8 -11.71 1.38 -7.57
N GLU A 9 -10.50 1.78 -7.18
CA GLU A 9 -9.28 1.32 -7.82
C GLU A 9 -9.06 -0.18 -7.61
N THR A 10 -9.38 -0.70 -6.43
CA THR A 10 -9.36 -2.15 -6.18
C THR A 10 -10.32 -2.90 -7.10
N VAL A 11 -11.55 -2.39 -7.29
CA VAL A 11 -12.51 -3.00 -8.23
C VAL A 11 -11.98 -2.92 -9.67
N ARG A 12 -11.41 -1.78 -10.08
CA ARG A 12 -10.85 -1.60 -11.42
C ARG A 12 -9.75 -2.63 -11.72
N LEU A 13 -8.78 -2.79 -10.81
CA LEU A 13 -7.68 -3.76 -10.94
C LEU A 13 -8.20 -5.21 -11.00
N PHE A 14 -9.22 -5.52 -10.21
CA PHE A 14 -9.87 -6.83 -10.26
C PHE A 14 -10.53 -7.08 -11.62
N LEU A 15 -11.30 -6.12 -12.17
CA LEU A 15 -11.94 -6.24 -13.49
C LEU A 15 -10.92 -6.38 -14.61
N GLU A 16 -9.80 -5.67 -14.56
CA GLU A 16 -8.69 -5.84 -15.50
C GLU A 16 -8.11 -7.26 -15.45
N THR A 17 -8.04 -7.84 -14.27
CA THR A 17 -7.62 -9.24 -14.09
C THR A 17 -8.63 -10.21 -14.68
N VAL A 18 -9.92 -10.01 -14.44
CA VAL A 18 -11.01 -10.80 -15.06
C VAL A 18 -10.89 -10.77 -16.58
N LYS A 19 -10.62 -9.60 -17.15
CA LYS A 19 -10.42 -9.44 -18.60
C LYS A 19 -9.16 -10.16 -19.10
N ARG A 20 -8.04 -10.06 -18.38
CA ARG A 20 -6.80 -10.79 -18.73
C ARG A 20 -6.96 -12.31 -18.69
N MET A 21 -7.81 -12.81 -17.80
CA MET A 21 -8.12 -14.25 -17.69
C MET A 21 -9.23 -14.71 -18.66
N ASP A 22 -9.75 -13.83 -19.51
CA ASP A 22 -10.85 -14.07 -20.45
C ASP A 22 -12.15 -14.59 -19.79
N LEU A 23 -12.44 -14.10 -18.57
CA LEU A 23 -13.61 -14.50 -17.79
C LEU A 23 -14.78 -13.49 -17.84
N GLN A 24 -14.62 -12.36 -18.54
CA GLN A 24 -15.63 -11.31 -18.63
C GLN A 24 -16.97 -11.79 -19.19
N GLY A 25 -16.95 -12.74 -20.13
CA GLY A 25 -18.17 -13.33 -20.70
C GLY A 25 -18.97 -14.21 -19.71
N MET A 26 -18.38 -14.57 -18.56
CA MET A 26 -19.02 -15.37 -17.51
C MET A 26 -19.64 -14.50 -16.41
N PHE A 27 -19.44 -13.17 -16.46
CA PHE A 27 -20.00 -12.21 -15.52
C PHE A 27 -21.13 -11.42 -16.18
N ASN A 28 -22.39 -11.72 -15.84
CA ASN A 28 -23.56 -11.14 -16.50
C ASN A 28 -23.61 -9.60 -16.42
N ASP A 29 -23.14 -9.02 -15.34
CA ASP A 29 -23.17 -7.57 -15.10
C ASP A 29 -21.90 -6.86 -15.62
N TRP A 30 -21.08 -7.55 -16.42
CA TRP A 30 -19.79 -7.02 -16.90
C TRP A 30 -19.88 -5.62 -17.48
N ALA A 31 -20.83 -5.37 -18.38
CA ALA A 31 -20.95 -4.06 -19.03
C ALA A 31 -21.20 -2.92 -18.04
N ILE A 32 -22.05 -3.16 -17.03
CA ILE A 32 -22.38 -2.17 -16.00
C ILE A 32 -21.16 -1.85 -15.12
N PHE A 33 -20.39 -2.89 -14.75
CA PHE A 33 -19.18 -2.72 -13.95
C PHE A 33 -18.07 -2.06 -14.77
N HIS A 34 -17.90 -2.45 -16.04
CA HIS A 34 -16.90 -1.85 -16.93
C HIS A 34 -17.16 -0.35 -17.10
N GLU A 35 -18.39 0.05 -17.45
CA GLU A 35 -18.76 1.45 -17.54
C GLU A 35 -18.48 2.21 -16.24
N ARG A 36 -18.83 1.62 -15.08
CA ARG A 36 -18.73 2.27 -13.78
C ARG A 36 -17.28 2.46 -13.29
N TYR A 37 -16.39 1.52 -13.57
CA TYR A 37 -15.05 1.48 -12.98
C TYR A 37 -13.91 1.65 -13.97
N ILE A 38 -14.12 1.34 -15.25
CA ILE A 38 -13.11 1.46 -16.30
C ILE A 38 -13.34 2.70 -17.15
N ASP A 39 -14.57 2.90 -17.65
CA ASP A 39 -14.88 3.99 -18.60
C ASP A 39 -15.22 5.31 -17.91
N SER A 40 -15.55 5.29 -16.61
CA SER A 40 -15.96 6.52 -15.90
C SER A 40 -14.92 7.00 -14.89
N ASP A 41 -14.52 8.26 -15.05
CA ASP A 41 -13.74 9.00 -14.06
C ASP A 41 -14.61 9.82 -13.12
N ILE A 42 -14.14 10.01 -11.90
CA ILE A 42 -14.75 10.89 -10.92
C ILE A 42 -14.05 12.24 -10.95
N ALA A 43 -14.81 13.29 -11.31
CA ALA A 43 -14.34 14.66 -11.14
C ALA A 43 -14.34 15.06 -9.66
N TRP A 44 -13.30 14.65 -8.92
CA TRP A 44 -13.20 14.79 -7.46
C TRP A 44 -13.43 16.20 -6.94
N HIS A 45 -13.04 17.23 -7.72
CA HIS A 45 -13.22 18.64 -7.38
C HIS A 45 -14.68 19.13 -7.52
N LYS A 46 -15.57 18.32 -8.11
CA LYS A 46 -16.99 18.66 -8.35
C LYS A 46 -17.96 17.78 -7.58
N ILE A 47 -17.46 16.77 -6.84
CA ILE A 47 -18.32 15.82 -6.18
C ILE A 47 -18.65 16.28 -4.74
N SER A 48 -19.92 16.27 -4.36
CA SER A 48 -20.36 16.56 -2.99
C SER A 48 -20.10 15.38 -2.04
N GLN A 49 -20.05 15.66 -0.73
CA GLN A 49 -19.90 14.61 0.29
C GLN A 49 -21.04 13.56 0.25
N GLY A 50 -22.26 14.00 -0.05
CA GLY A 50 -23.38 13.07 -0.23
C GLY A 50 -23.18 12.11 -1.38
N GLN A 51 -22.70 12.62 -2.52
CA GLN A 51 -22.37 11.79 -3.69
C GLN A 51 -21.20 10.85 -3.42
N ILE A 52 -20.18 11.30 -2.66
CA ILE A 52 -19.09 10.42 -2.22
C ILE A 52 -19.65 9.26 -1.40
N ASN A 53 -20.51 9.53 -0.44
CA ASN A 53 -21.10 8.48 0.40
C ASN A 53 -21.95 7.49 -0.41
N THR A 54 -22.76 7.98 -1.36
CA THR A 54 -23.55 7.13 -2.26
C THR A 54 -22.66 6.23 -3.13
N LYS A 55 -21.63 6.81 -3.76
CA LYS A 55 -20.67 6.04 -4.58
C LYS A 55 -19.86 5.06 -3.74
N TYR A 56 -19.52 5.41 -2.51
CA TYR A 56 -18.83 4.52 -1.59
C TYR A 56 -19.70 3.32 -1.19
N GLN A 57 -20.98 3.54 -0.90
CA GLN A 57 -21.93 2.47 -0.64
C GLN A 57 -22.12 1.57 -1.85
N GLN A 58 -22.22 2.15 -3.06
CA GLN A 58 -22.32 1.40 -4.31
C GLN A 58 -21.08 0.53 -4.52
N ALA A 59 -19.88 1.08 -4.32
CA ALA A 59 -18.64 0.31 -4.44
C ALA A 59 -18.60 -0.91 -3.50
N GLY A 60 -19.08 -0.76 -2.26
CA GLY A 60 -19.19 -1.88 -1.33
C GLY A 60 -20.15 -2.98 -1.80
N CYS A 61 -21.33 -2.59 -2.32
CA CYS A 61 -22.28 -3.54 -2.90
C CYS A 61 -21.69 -4.28 -4.11
N ASP A 62 -20.99 -3.54 -4.96
CA ASP A 62 -20.34 -4.10 -6.15
C ASP A 62 -19.20 -5.06 -5.77
N MET A 63 -18.35 -4.70 -4.80
CA MET A 63 -17.32 -5.60 -4.26
C MET A 63 -17.92 -6.88 -3.72
N LEU A 64 -19.01 -6.80 -2.95
CA LEU A 64 -19.70 -7.98 -2.43
C LEU A 64 -20.26 -8.88 -3.55
N ALA A 65 -20.80 -8.28 -4.61
CA ALA A 65 -21.30 -9.02 -5.78
C ALA A 65 -20.14 -9.74 -6.49
N LEU A 66 -19.01 -9.08 -6.69
CA LEU A 66 -17.80 -9.65 -7.28
C LEU A 66 -17.23 -10.78 -6.43
N ILE A 67 -17.17 -10.62 -5.10
CA ILE A 67 -16.72 -11.66 -4.16
C ILE A 67 -17.59 -12.91 -4.27
N LYS A 68 -18.92 -12.73 -4.31
CA LYS A 68 -19.86 -13.85 -4.49
C LYS A 68 -19.72 -14.52 -5.85
N TRP A 69 -19.47 -13.77 -6.91
CA TRP A 69 -19.28 -14.30 -8.24
C TRP A 69 -17.94 -15.05 -8.36
N MET A 70 -16.84 -14.46 -7.96
CA MET A 70 -15.51 -15.07 -8.08
C MET A 70 -15.34 -16.34 -7.26
N SER A 71 -16.10 -16.52 -6.16
CA SER A 71 -16.05 -17.74 -5.35
C SER A 71 -16.43 -19.02 -6.12
N LYS A 72 -17.08 -18.86 -7.27
CA LYS A 72 -17.42 -19.96 -8.20
C LYS A 72 -16.29 -20.28 -9.20
N HIS A 73 -15.22 -19.49 -9.22
CA HIS A 73 -14.10 -19.58 -10.16
C HIS A 73 -12.79 -19.70 -9.39
N ARG A 74 -12.38 -20.92 -9.06
CA ARG A 74 -11.26 -21.20 -8.15
C ARG A 74 -9.97 -20.47 -8.53
N ALA A 75 -9.54 -20.57 -9.79
CA ALA A 75 -8.31 -19.92 -10.25
C ALA A 75 -8.34 -18.39 -10.10
N LEU A 76 -9.51 -17.77 -10.26
CA LEU A 76 -9.69 -16.35 -10.03
C LEU A 76 -9.71 -16.01 -8.52
N ALA A 77 -10.37 -16.84 -7.71
CA ALA A 77 -10.48 -16.61 -6.27
C ALA A 77 -9.13 -16.70 -5.54
N GLU A 78 -8.18 -17.47 -6.07
CA GLU A 78 -6.81 -17.61 -5.57
C GLU A 78 -5.84 -16.53 -6.14
N HIS A 79 -6.29 -15.68 -7.06
CA HIS A 79 -5.45 -14.63 -7.67
C HIS A 79 -5.24 -13.44 -6.70
N ASP A 80 -4.05 -12.85 -6.70
CA ASP A 80 -3.67 -11.75 -5.80
C ASP A 80 -4.68 -10.59 -5.80
N GLN A 81 -5.20 -10.21 -6.98
CA GLN A 81 -6.18 -9.14 -7.08
C GLN A 81 -7.55 -9.51 -6.49
N ALA A 82 -7.91 -10.79 -6.48
CA ALA A 82 -9.12 -11.30 -5.83
C ALA A 82 -8.96 -11.30 -4.30
N LEU A 83 -7.79 -11.70 -3.81
CA LEU A 83 -7.44 -11.64 -2.39
C LEU A 83 -7.39 -10.19 -1.90
N LEU A 84 -6.83 -9.28 -2.70
CA LEU A 84 -6.82 -7.86 -2.41
C LEU A 84 -8.24 -7.27 -2.36
N LEU A 85 -9.11 -7.64 -3.30
CA LEU A 85 -10.52 -7.23 -3.30
C LEU A 85 -11.23 -7.66 -2.00
N GLN A 86 -11.03 -8.90 -1.57
CA GLN A 86 -11.59 -9.41 -0.31
C GLN A 86 -11.03 -8.65 0.90
N ARG A 87 -9.71 -8.44 0.96
CA ARG A 87 -9.04 -7.70 2.03
C ARG A 87 -9.60 -6.29 2.15
N VAL A 88 -9.63 -5.52 1.07
CA VAL A 88 -10.14 -4.14 1.07
C VAL A 88 -11.61 -4.10 1.44
N PHE A 89 -12.42 -5.05 0.98
CA PHE A 89 -13.82 -5.17 1.39
C PHE A 89 -13.94 -5.36 2.91
N LEU A 90 -13.22 -6.31 3.49
CA LEU A 90 -13.25 -6.60 4.93
C LEU A 90 -12.71 -5.45 5.78
N GLU A 91 -11.75 -4.67 5.27
CA GLU A 91 -11.21 -3.50 5.96
C GLU A 91 -12.17 -2.30 5.94
N GLN A 92 -12.97 -2.15 4.88
CA GLN A 92 -13.77 -0.95 4.67
C GLN A 92 -15.24 -1.11 4.96
N TYR A 93 -15.78 -2.33 4.89
CA TYR A 93 -17.20 -2.62 5.02
C TYR A 93 -17.47 -3.74 6.02
N GLU A 94 -18.70 -3.75 6.54
CA GLU A 94 -19.22 -4.82 7.38
C GLU A 94 -20.68 -5.09 7.05
N LEU A 95 -21.08 -6.35 7.18
CA LEU A 95 -22.48 -6.76 7.04
C LEU A 95 -23.15 -6.74 8.41
N SER A 96 -24.17 -5.91 8.54
CA SER A 96 -25.01 -5.81 9.74
C SER A 96 -26.44 -6.27 9.45
N VAL A 97 -27.27 -6.30 10.47
CA VAL A 97 -28.74 -6.51 10.32
C VAL A 97 -29.42 -5.44 9.48
N LYS A 98 -28.80 -4.27 9.34
CA LYS A 98 -29.29 -3.13 8.52
C LYS A 98 -28.78 -3.19 7.07
N GLY A 99 -27.94 -4.18 6.75
CA GLY A 99 -27.31 -4.33 5.44
C GLY A 99 -25.81 -4.04 5.47
N LEU A 100 -25.27 -3.61 4.34
CA LEU A 100 -23.87 -3.28 4.20
C LEU A 100 -23.60 -1.89 4.81
N GLU A 101 -22.73 -1.84 5.81
CA GLU A 101 -22.36 -0.61 6.51
C GLU A 101 -20.85 -0.33 6.35
N ARG A 102 -20.49 0.95 6.55
CA ARG A 102 -19.09 1.38 6.54
C ARG A 102 -18.43 0.98 7.87
N ARG A 103 -17.35 0.20 7.80
CA ARG A 103 -16.55 -0.11 8.97
C ARG A 103 -15.78 1.13 9.47
N LYS A 104 -15.69 1.30 10.77
CA LYS A 104 -14.79 2.29 11.36
C LYS A 104 -13.33 1.85 11.12
N HIS A 105 -12.52 2.80 10.71
CA HIS A 105 -11.09 2.54 10.55
C HIS A 105 -10.38 2.48 11.88
N GLU A 106 -9.57 1.47 12.05
CA GLU A 106 -8.67 1.35 13.18
C GLU A 106 -7.26 1.02 12.64
N GLY A 107 -6.36 2.01 12.76
CA GLY A 107 -4.94 1.80 12.61
C GLY A 107 -4.29 1.92 11.23
N ALA A 108 -2.98 1.71 11.24
CA ALA A 108 -2.09 1.89 10.08
C ALA A 108 -2.10 0.69 9.11
N GLY A 109 -2.73 -0.44 9.50
CA GLY A 109 -2.67 -1.71 8.76
C GLY A 109 -3.60 -1.84 7.57
N VAL A 110 -4.46 -0.85 7.29
CA VAL A 110 -5.40 -0.91 6.16
C VAL A 110 -4.72 -0.53 4.85
N VAL A 111 -5.16 -1.15 3.76
CA VAL A 111 -4.69 -0.83 2.41
C VAL A 111 -4.94 0.64 2.09
N LYS A 112 -3.87 1.35 1.76
CA LYS A 112 -3.88 2.77 1.37
C LYS A 112 -3.74 2.96 -0.14
N ASN A 113 -3.04 2.03 -0.79
CA ASN A 113 -2.82 2.02 -2.22
C ASN A 113 -3.01 0.59 -2.76
N PRO A 114 -4.02 0.35 -3.63
CA PRO A 114 -4.23 -0.98 -4.22
C PRO A 114 -3.12 -1.45 -5.17
N HIS A 115 -2.29 -0.53 -5.69
CA HIS A 115 -1.12 -0.88 -6.50
C HIS A 115 0.08 -1.30 -5.66
N ASP A 116 0.09 -0.90 -4.38
CA ASP A 116 1.10 -1.27 -3.40
C ASP A 116 0.41 -1.49 -2.04
N PRO A 117 -0.19 -2.67 -1.81
CA PRO A 117 -0.95 -2.96 -0.60
C PRO A 117 -0.14 -2.96 0.69
N GLU A 118 1.19 -3.05 0.58
CA GLU A 118 2.11 -3.08 1.72
C GLU A 118 2.51 -1.68 2.18
N VAL A 119 2.21 -0.65 1.39
CA VAL A 119 2.46 0.75 1.77
C VAL A 119 1.72 1.09 3.06
N LYS A 120 2.43 1.67 4.03
CA LYS A 120 1.88 2.10 5.31
C LYS A 120 1.84 3.61 5.42
N TRP A 121 0.84 4.10 6.13
CA TRP A 121 0.78 5.49 6.55
C TRP A 121 1.54 5.67 7.87
N SER A 122 2.36 6.71 7.94
CA SER A 122 3.13 7.06 9.13
C SER A 122 3.13 8.55 9.37
N THR A 123 3.37 8.94 10.61
CA THR A 123 3.55 10.34 11.02
C THR A 123 4.53 10.45 12.16
N LYS A 124 5.34 11.52 12.15
CA LYS A 124 6.17 11.93 13.30
C LYS A 124 5.48 13.02 14.13
N ASP A 125 4.34 13.53 13.65
CA ASP A 125 3.56 14.55 14.34
C ASP A 125 2.59 13.92 15.34
N PRO A 126 2.70 14.18 16.66
CA PRO A 126 1.81 13.65 17.68
C PRO A 126 0.35 14.11 17.49
N THR A 127 0.11 15.17 16.72
CA THR A 127 -1.26 15.63 16.38
C THR A 127 -1.86 14.86 15.19
N HIS A 128 -1.09 14.03 14.53
CA HIS A 128 -1.46 13.27 13.32
C HIS A 128 -1.99 14.12 12.14
N LYS A 129 -1.65 15.42 12.11
CA LYS A 129 -2.08 16.34 11.05
C LYS A 129 -1.22 16.23 9.79
N THR A 130 0.06 15.91 9.98
CA THR A 130 1.01 15.70 8.89
C THR A 130 1.46 14.26 8.91
N GLY A 131 1.23 13.57 7.82
CA GLY A 131 1.61 12.18 7.63
C GLY A 131 2.06 11.93 6.20
N TRP A 132 2.62 10.78 5.95
CA TRP A 132 3.08 10.33 4.65
C TRP A 132 2.78 8.84 4.46
N GLU A 133 2.64 8.43 3.22
CA GLU A 133 2.46 7.03 2.82
C GLU A 133 3.74 6.61 2.08
N GLY A 134 4.32 5.45 2.41
CA GLY A 134 5.52 4.96 1.75
C GLY A 134 6.34 4.02 2.61
N TYR A 135 7.63 4.06 2.36
CA TYR A 135 8.67 3.28 3.05
C TYR A 135 9.73 4.22 3.61
N LYS A 136 10.48 3.75 4.61
CA LYS A 136 11.70 4.42 5.08
C LYS A 136 12.89 3.85 4.33
N ALA A 137 13.73 4.71 3.75
CA ALA A 137 15.04 4.32 3.26
C ALA A 137 16.05 4.35 4.41
N GLN A 138 16.78 3.28 4.58
CA GLN A 138 17.91 3.17 5.49
C GLN A 138 19.19 3.17 4.65
N ILE A 139 20.11 4.06 4.99
CA ILE A 139 21.37 4.24 4.25
C ILE A 139 22.51 4.16 5.26
N ALA A 140 23.44 3.25 5.03
CA ALA A 140 24.70 3.18 5.78
C ALA A 140 25.87 3.66 4.90
N GLU A 141 26.77 4.43 5.50
CA GLU A 141 27.95 4.95 4.85
C GLU A 141 29.18 4.60 5.68
N SER A 142 30.28 4.27 4.98
CA SER A 142 31.57 4.18 5.64
C SER A 142 32.07 5.56 6.05
N VAL A 143 32.49 5.71 7.30
CA VAL A 143 33.17 6.94 7.76
C VAL A 143 34.65 6.78 7.48
N PRO A 144 35.28 7.65 6.66
CA PRO A 144 36.72 7.58 6.43
C PRO A 144 37.51 7.75 7.74
N GLN A 145 38.36 6.79 8.07
CA GLN A 145 39.25 6.85 9.22
C GLN A 145 40.29 7.97 9.07
N GLY A 146 39.95 9.21 9.14
CA GLY A 146 40.94 10.23 8.89
C GLY A 146 40.63 11.60 9.43
N ASP A 147 39.41 11.83 9.83
CA ASP A 147 39.03 13.17 10.36
C ASP A 147 39.43 13.39 11.81
N ALA A 148 39.78 12.33 12.55
CA ALA A 148 40.40 12.41 13.86
C ALA A 148 41.89 12.77 13.82
N CYS A 149 42.57 12.66 12.69
CA CYS A 149 44.01 12.85 12.51
C CYS A 149 44.34 14.05 11.61
N GLY A 150 43.92 15.27 11.95
CA GLY A 150 44.58 16.50 11.50
C GLY A 150 44.54 16.83 10.02
N ARG A 151 43.55 16.42 9.25
CA ARG A 151 43.38 16.88 7.85
C ARG A 151 43.00 18.37 7.79
N PRO A 152 43.47 19.11 6.78
CA PRO A 152 43.03 20.47 6.55
C PRO A 152 41.52 20.52 6.29
N LYS A 153 40.81 21.44 6.96
CA LYS A 153 39.40 21.71 6.70
C LYS A 153 39.18 22.00 5.21
N GLY A 154 38.31 21.22 4.55
CA GLY A 154 37.92 21.48 3.16
C GLY A 154 38.35 20.44 2.11
N GLN A 155 39.06 19.37 2.47
CA GLN A 155 39.27 18.27 1.55
C GLN A 155 38.03 17.34 1.55
N PRO A 156 37.51 16.95 0.36
CA PRO A 156 36.40 16.00 0.28
C PRO A 156 36.82 14.66 0.88
N THR A 157 36.02 14.16 1.83
CA THR A 157 36.14 12.80 2.33
C THR A 157 35.38 11.88 1.39
N THR A 158 36.02 10.84 0.89
CA THR A 158 35.34 9.82 0.06
C THR A 158 34.79 8.76 1.00
N GLY A 159 33.49 8.84 1.27
CA GLY A 159 32.74 7.77 1.90
C GLY A 159 32.13 6.85 0.83
N PHE A 160 31.86 5.60 1.17
CA PHE A 160 31.16 4.64 0.33
C PHE A 160 29.82 4.30 0.99
N LEU A 161 28.76 4.21 0.18
CA LEU A 161 27.54 3.61 0.64
C LEU A 161 27.78 2.11 0.83
N THR A 162 27.61 1.63 2.03
CA THR A 162 27.84 0.22 2.41
C THR A 162 26.58 -0.60 2.37
N GLU A 163 25.43 0.02 2.58
CA GLU A 163 24.13 -0.64 2.47
C GLU A 163 23.02 0.39 2.15
N VAL A 164 22.05 -0.03 1.34
CA VAL A 164 20.79 0.70 1.11
C VAL A 164 19.65 -0.29 1.17
N THR A 165 18.75 -0.12 2.12
CA THR A 165 17.57 -0.96 2.27
C THR A 165 16.33 -0.14 2.57
N THR A 166 15.16 -0.77 2.51
CA THR A 166 13.88 -0.13 2.82
C THR A 166 13.14 -0.91 3.91
N THR A 167 12.48 -0.15 4.79
CA THR A 167 11.60 -0.71 5.82
C THR A 167 10.22 -0.08 5.72
N GLU A 168 9.22 -0.69 6.33
CA GLU A 168 7.88 -0.11 6.41
C GLU A 168 7.92 1.29 7.03
N ALA A 169 7.02 2.18 6.58
CA ALA A 169 6.90 3.53 7.13
C ALA A 169 6.70 3.57 8.66
N THR A 170 6.06 2.54 9.21
CA THR A 170 5.77 2.39 10.64
C THR A 170 6.91 1.75 11.44
N ALA A 171 7.93 1.17 10.79
CA ALA A 171 9.06 0.57 11.47
C ALA A 171 9.81 1.61 12.30
N SER A 172 10.32 1.21 13.47
CA SER A 172 11.19 2.05 14.27
C SER A 172 12.55 2.23 13.59
N ASP A 173 13.26 3.29 13.94
CA ASP A 173 14.62 3.51 13.42
C ASP A 173 15.59 2.42 13.94
N TYR A 174 15.28 1.84 15.10
CA TYR A 174 16.00 0.66 15.65
C TYR A 174 15.84 -0.59 14.77
N ALA A 175 14.60 -0.93 14.39
CA ALA A 175 14.34 -2.05 13.48
C ALA A 175 14.99 -1.83 12.10
N GLY A 176 15.04 -0.59 11.64
CA GLY A 176 15.74 -0.23 10.42
C GLY A 176 17.25 -0.46 10.50
N ARG A 177 17.85 -0.15 11.66
CA ARG A 177 19.26 -0.40 11.91
C ARG A 177 19.59 -1.90 11.92
N GLU A 178 18.80 -2.71 12.61
CA GLU A 178 18.98 -4.18 12.67
C GLU A 178 19.00 -4.79 11.25
N VAL A 179 18.07 -4.37 10.37
CA VAL A 179 18.03 -4.85 8.98
C VAL A 179 19.29 -4.44 8.20
N VAL A 180 19.82 -3.24 8.43
CA VAL A 180 21.06 -2.79 7.80
C VAL A 180 22.24 -3.63 8.28
N GLU A 181 22.36 -3.87 9.58
CA GLU A 181 23.44 -4.65 10.19
C GLU A 181 23.43 -6.10 9.68
N GLU A 182 22.26 -6.77 9.67
CA GLU A 182 22.10 -8.11 9.10
C GLU A 182 22.55 -8.19 7.65
N ARG A 183 22.16 -7.24 6.82
CA ARG A 183 22.55 -7.21 5.40
C ARG A 183 24.04 -6.93 5.20
N GLN A 184 24.64 -6.07 6.00
CA GLN A 184 26.07 -5.83 5.97
C GLN A 184 26.85 -7.10 6.32
N GLU A 185 26.39 -7.87 7.31
CA GLU A 185 26.96 -9.16 7.67
C GLU A 185 26.82 -10.18 6.53
N GLU A 186 25.64 -10.29 5.91
CA GLU A 186 25.42 -11.16 4.75
C GLU A 186 26.37 -10.84 3.58
N HIS A 187 26.66 -9.55 3.36
CA HIS A 187 27.59 -9.10 2.31
C HIS A 187 29.07 -9.12 2.73
N GLY A 188 29.37 -9.61 3.94
CA GLY A 188 30.74 -9.64 4.46
C GLY A 188 31.31 -8.26 4.81
N ILE A 189 30.43 -7.26 4.98
CA ILE A 189 30.80 -5.94 5.44
C ILE A 189 30.63 -5.96 6.96
N GLY A 190 31.58 -6.51 7.66
CA GLY A 190 31.59 -6.55 9.14
C GLY A 190 31.77 -5.14 9.73
N ALA A 191 31.24 -4.93 10.94
CA ALA A 191 31.67 -3.81 11.76
C ALA A 191 33.20 -3.85 11.85
N ALA A 192 33.88 -2.73 11.56
CA ALA A 192 35.31 -2.67 11.71
C ALA A 192 35.68 -3.20 13.10
N ASP A 193 36.44 -4.29 13.15
CA ASP A 193 36.93 -4.81 14.42
C ASP A 193 37.55 -3.64 15.18
N GLU A 194 37.08 -3.47 16.41
CA GLU A 194 37.73 -2.57 17.36
C GLU A 194 39.18 -3.06 17.52
N LEU A 195 40.09 -2.37 16.85
CA LEU A 195 41.54 -2.53 17.02
C LEU A 195 42.01 -1.60 18.13
#